data_7ad0621f27353d4c1f4e0dbd7469f723
#
_entry.id   7ad0621f27353d4c1f4e0dbd7469f723
#
_cell.length_a   1.000
_cell.length_b   1.000
_cell.length_c   1.000
_cell.angle_alpha   90.00
_cell.angle_beta   90.00
_cell.angle_gamma   90.00
#
_symmetry.space_group_name_H-M   'P 1'
#
loop_
_entity.id
_entity.type
_entity.pdbx_description
1 polymer ?
#
loop_
_entity_poly.entity_id
_entity_poly.type
_entity_poly.pdbx_seq_one_letter_code
_entity_poly.pdbx_strand_id
1 'polypeptide(L)'
;MRKLTATHVIDCDVETFWKTFFDAEYNKKLYNEGLGFKQFEILEQTETKRRMRGVPKMNVPGPVAKLLGDSFGYEEQGTFDKAANKFTWKMVPNTMADKLFTSGFVRVEAT
;
A
#
# COMPACT_ATOMS: atom_id res chain seq x y z
N MET A 1 -12.96 7.07 -14.86
CA MET A 1 -12.04 6.85 -13.72
C MET A 1 -12.82 6.78 -12.43
N ARG A 2 -12.52 5.81 -11.61
CA ARG A 2 -13.18 5.62 -10.33
C ARG A 2 -12.36 6.27 -9.22
N LYS A 3 -13.03 7.09 -8.41
CA LYS A 3 -12.40 7.75 -7.28
C LYS A 3 -13.12 7.35 -5.99
N LEU A 4 -12.36 6.91 -4.99
CA LEU A 4 -12.89 6.52 -3.70
C LEU A 4 -12.21 7.36 -2.61
N THR A 5 -13.02 7.93 -1.72
CA THR A 5 -12.51 8.69 -0.58
C THR A 5 -13.16 8.15 0.68
N ALA A 6 -12.33 7.93 1.70
CA ALA A 6 -12.79 7.49 3.01
C ALA A 6 -12.13 8.34 4.09
N THR A 7 -12.87 8.64 5.15
CA THR A 7 -12.38 9.42 6.27
C THR A 7 -12.64 8.67 7.55
N HIS A 8 -11.62 8.56 8.40
CA HIS A 8 -11.69 7.87 9.69
C HIS A 8 -11.11 8.72 10.79
N VAL A 9 -11.70 8.62 11.97
CA VAL A 9 -11.15 9.23 13.19
C VAL A 9 -10.45 8.14 13.98
N ILE A 10 -9.16 8.36 14.29
CA ILE A 10 -8.33 7.39 14.99
C ILE A 10 -7.84 8.02 16.29
N ASP A 11 -7.96 7.27 17.39
CA ASP A 11 -7.60 7.75 18.72
C ASP A 11 -6.08 7.63 18.95
N CYS A 12 -5.34 8.50 18.27
CA CYS A 12 -3.90 8.65 18.49
C CYS A 12 -3.46 10.00 17.93
N ASP A 13 -2.28 10.47 18.31
CA ASP A 13 -1.75 11.70 17.73
C ASP A 13 -1.16 11.47 16.34
N VAL A 14 -0.93 12.56 15.62
CA VAL A 14 -0.43 12.51 14.25
C VAL A 14 0.93 11.83 14.15
N GLU A 15 1.82 12.16 15.10
CA GLU A 15 3.16 11.60 15.11
C GLU A 15 3.14 10.09 15.32
N THR A 16 2.33 9.60 16.26
CA THR A 16 2.18 8.16 16.52
C THR A 16 1.61 7.44 15.31
N PHE A 17 0.65 8.05 14.62
CA PHE A 17 0.09 7.47 13.41
C PHE A 17 1.17 7.22 12.36
N TRP A 18 1.98 8.23 12.04
CA TRP A 18 3.02 8.08 11.03
C TRP A 18 4.13 7.12 11.46
N LYS A 19 4.47 7.12 12.74
CA LYS A 19 5.46 6.19 13.26
C LYS A 19 5.02 4.74 13.05
N THR A 20 3.76 4.44 13.32
CA THR A 20 3.20 3.10 13.11
C THR A 20 3.07 2.79 11.62
N PHE A 21 2.62 3.76 10.83
CA PHE A 21 2.44 3.61 9.39
C PHE A 21 3.75 3.23 8.69
N PHE A 22 4.88 3.76 9.16
CA PHE A 22 6.19 3.48 8.57
C PHE A 22 6.99 2.41 9.33
N ASP A 23 6.41 1.79 10.33
CA ASP A 23 7.09 0.73 11.10
C ASP A 23 7.20 -0.54 10.25
N ALA A 24 8.45 -0.94 9.95
CA ALA A 24 8.70 -2.08 9.06
C ALA A 24 8.17 -3.40 9.64
N GLU A 25 8.36 -3.62 10.95
CA GLU A 25 7.90 -4.84 11.60
C GLU A 25 6.36 -4.91 11.62
N TYR A 26 5.71 -3.79 11.92
CA TYR A 26 4.26 -3.70 11.90
C TYR A 26 3.71 -4.00 10.50
N ASN A 27 4.30 -3.42 9.47
CA ASN A 27 3.86 -3.64 8.10
C ASN A 27 4.05 -5.09 7.66
N LYS A 28 5.17 -5.70 8.02
CA LYS A 28 5.40 -7.11 7.71
C LYS A 28 4.34 -8.00 8.35
N LYS A 29 4.01 -7.76 9.62
CA LYS A 29 2.96 -8.51 10.31
C LYS A 29 1.59 -8.27 9.66
N LEU A 30 1.28 -7.03 9.37
CA LEU A 30 0.00 -6.66 8.78
C LEU A 30 -0.22 -7.38 7.45
N TYR A 31 0.75 -7.32 6.54
CA TYR A 31 0.60 -7.89 5.22
C TYR A 31 0.71 -9.41 5.22
N ASN A 32 1.64 -9.98 5.98
CA ASN A 32 1.84 -11.43 5.98
C ASN A 32 0.80 -12.17 6.80
N GLU A 33 0.45 -11.68 7.98
CA GLU A 33 -0.48 -12.33 8.91
C GLU A 33 -1.90 -11.79 8.81
N GLY A 34 -2.05 -10.46 8.79
CA GLY A 34 -3.37 -9.83 8.77
C GLY A 34 -4.06 -9.92 7.42
N LEU A 35 -3.35 -9.61 6.34
CA LEU A 35 -3.90 -9.63 4.99
C LEU A 35 -3.61 -10.93 4.24
N GLY A 36 -2.73 -11.77 4.75
CA GLY A 36 -2.44 -13.06 4.15
C GLY A 36 -1.72 -13.00 2.81
N PHE A 37 -0.84 -12.03 2.62
CA PHE A 37 -0.06 -11.93 1.40
C PHE A 37 0.89 -13.12 1.26
N LYS A 38 1.07 -13.61 0.04
CA LYS A 38 2.04 -14.69 -0.23
C LYS A 38 3.47 -14.20 -0.05
N GLN A 39 3.74 -12.96 -0.46
CA GLN A 39 5.03 -12.32 -0.30
C GLN A 39 4.84 -10.84 0.01
N PHE A 40 5.68 -10.30 0.85
CA PHE A 40 5.72 -8.88 1.15
C PHE A 40 7.13 -8.49 1.55
N GLU A 41 7.69 -7.46 0.91
CA GLU A 41 8.98 -6.95 1.30
C GLU A 41 9.06 -5.43 1.10
N ILE A 42 9.85 -4.78 1.93
CA ILE A 42 10.13 -3.36 1.80
C ILE A 42 11.44 -3.24 1.04
N LEU A 43 11.37 -2.71 -0.18
CA LEU A 43 12.54 -2.57 -1.05
C LEU A 43 13.39 -1.36 -0.70
N GLU A 44 12.74 -0.27 -0.30
CA GLU A 44 13.42 0.96 0.07
C GLU A 44 12.53 1.73 1.05
N GLN A 45 13.12 2.30 2.08
CA GLN A 45 12.41 3.18 2.99
C GLN A 45 13.37 4.23 3.53
N THR A 46 13.05 5.49 3.24
CA THR A 46 13.76 6.66 3.75
C THR A 46 12.76 7.56 4.46
N GLU A 47 13.21 8.74 4.90
CA GLU A 47 12.32 9.71 5.55
C GLU A 47 11.23 10.24 4.61
N THR A 48 11.47 10.19 3.29
CA THR A 48 10.55 10.79 2.32
C THR A 48 10.03 9.79 1.28
N LYS A 49 10.60 8.59 1.20
CA LYS A 49 10.21 7.62 0.16
C LYS A 49 10.06 6.23 0.73
N ARG A 50 9.12 5.49 0.17
CA ARG A 50 8.93 4.07 0.50
C ARG A 50 8.55 3.30 -0.74
N ARG A 51 9.26 2.19 -0.97
CA ARG A 51 8.92 1.23 -2.01
C ARG A 51 8.69 -0.13 -1.37
N MET A 52 7.54 -0.71 -1.65
CA MET A 52 7.17 -2.02 -1.14
C MET A 52 6.70 -2.89 -2.27
N ARG A 53 7.00 -4.18 -2.18
CA ARG A 53 6.55 -5.17 -3.14
C ARG A 53 5.66 -6.18 -2.43
N GLY A 54 4.51 -6.47 -3.04
CA GLY A 54 3.57 -7.42 -2.47
C GLY A 54 2.99 -8.37 -3.49
N VAL A 55 2.80 -9.62 -3.08
CA VAL A 55 2.08 -10.63 -3.85
C VAL A 55 0.89 -11.03 -2.98
N PRO A 56 -0.29 -10.46 -3.23
CA PRO A 56 -1.47 -10.76 -2.43
C PRO A 56 -1.99 -12.16 -2.73
N LYS A 57 -2.67 -12.73 -1.76
CA LYS A 57 -3.42 -13.97 -1.96
C LYS A 57 -4.73 -13.60 -2.63
N MET A 58 -4.86 -13.93 -3.91
CA MET A 58 -6.04 -13.57 -4.68
C MET A 58 -7.05 -14.69 -4.68
N ASN A 59 -8.29 -14.36 -4.30
CA ASN A 59 -9.42 -15.26 -4.36
C ASN A 59 -10.35 -14.77 -5.45
N VAL A 60 -10.03 -15.09 -6.70
CA VAL A 60 -10.75 -14.63 -7.89
C VAL A 60 -11.22 -15.82 -8.72
N PRO A 61 -12.29 -15.63 -9.55
CA PRO A 61 -12.74 -16.71 -10.44
C PRO A 61 -11.63 -17.22 -11.36
N GLY A 62 -11.72 -18.50 -11.74
CA GLY A 62 -10.73 -19.14 -12.57
C GLY A 62 -10.29 -18.38 -13.82
N PRO A 63 -11.23 -17.84 -14.63
CA PRO A 63 -10.84 -17.06 -15.81
C PRO A 63 -9.99 -15.83 -15.48
N VAL A 64 -10.29 -15.14 -14.38
CA VAL A 64 -9.52 -13.97 -13.94
C VAL A 64 -8.15 -14.40 -13.43
N ALA A 65 -8.09 -15.50 -12.68
CA ALA A 65 -6.83 -16.04 -12.19
C ALA A 65 -5.91 -16.44 -13.34
N LYS A 66 -6.45 -17.00 -14.41
CA LYS A 66 -5.67 -17.34 -15.61
C LYS A 66 -5.10 -16.11 -16.28
N LEU A 67 -5.89 -15.03 -16.34
CA LEU A 67 -5.46 -13.78 -16.97
C LEU A 67 -4.34 -13.11 -16.18
N LEU A 68 -4.44 -13.10 -14.85
CA LEU A 68 -3.47 -12.46 -13.97
C LEU A 68 -2.25 -13.31 -13.67
N GLY A 69 -2.38 -14.64 -13.76
CA GLY A 69 -1.31 -15.57 -13.44
C GLY A 69 -1.21 -15.84 -11.93
N ASP A 70 -0.44 -16.87 -11.58
CA ASP A 70 -0.30 -17.31 -10.19
C ASP A 70 0.58 -16.38 -9.34
N SER A 71 1.38 -15.56 -9.99
CA SER A 71 2.34 -14.69 -9.31
C SER A 71 2.04 -13.20 -9.52
N PHE A 72 0.74 -12.88 -9.60
CA PHE A 72 0.35 -11.47 -9.68
C PHE A 72 0.86 -10.73 -8.44
N GLY A 73 1.58 -9.65 -8.67
CA GLY A 73 2.10 -8.82 -7.62
C GLY A 73 2.19 -7.37 -8.07
N TYR A 74 2.57 -6.50 -7.14
CA TYR A 74 2.69 -5.09 -7.42
C TYR A 74 3.82 -4.48 -6.61
N GLU A 75 4.28 -3.31 -7.05
CA GLU A 75 5.20 -2.48 -6.28
C GLU A 75 4.46 -1.19 -5.92
N GLU A 76 4.42 -0.87 -4.62
CA GLU A 76 3.91 0.41 -4.15
C GLU A 76 5.07 1.38 -4.07
N GLN A 77 4.95 2.51 -4.73
CA GLN A 77 5.95 3.59 -4.70
C GLN A 77 5.30 4.81 -4.06
N GLY A 78 5.83 5.24 -2.93
CA GLY A 78 5.25 6.33 -2.17
C GLY A 78 6.24 7.41 -1.79
N THR A 79 5.71 8.62 -1.63
CA THR A 79 6.46 9.80 -1.22
C THR A 79 5.74 10.45 -0.04
N PHE A 80 6.49 10.75 1.02
CA PHE A 80 5.94 11.35 2.23
C PHE A 80 6.33 12.82 2.32
N ASP A 81 5.31 13.68 2.49
CA ASP A 81 5.49 15.11 2.75
C ASP A 81 5.12 15.37 4.20
N LYS A 82 6.13 15.55 5.05
CA LYS A 82 5.93 15.75 6.48
C LYS A 82 5.21 17.08 6.77
N ALA A 83 5.50 18.12 6.01
CA ALA A 83 4.89 19.42 6.22
C ALA A 83 3.38 19.38 5.95
N ALA A 84 2.95 18.57 5.00
CA ALA A 84 1.54 18.40 4.65
C ALA A 84 0.88 17.24 5.38
N ASN A 85 1.62 16.44 6.15
CA ASN A 85 1.15 15.20 6.76
C ASN A 85 0.47 14.29 5.73
N LYS A 86 1.12 14.13 4.57
CA LYS A 86 0.53 13.46 3.42
C LYS A 86 1.49 12.47 2.81
N PHE A 87 1.02 11.24 2.61
CA PHE A 87 1.74 10.20 1.91
C PHE A 87 1.02 9.93 0.59
N THR A 88 1.72 10.12 -0.52
CA THR A 88 1.19 9.92 -1.86
C THR A 88 1.80 8.65 -2.44
N TRP A 89 0.98 7.77 -3.00
CA TRP A 89 1.45 6.48 -3.48
C TRP A 89 0.87 6.15 -4.85
N LYS A 90 1.57 5.25 -5.55
CA LYS A 90 1.07 4.62 -6.76
C LYS A 90 1.41 3.14 -6.71
N MET A 91 0.56 2.33 -7.29
CA MET A 91 0.77 0.89 -7.45
C MET A 91 1.13 0.59 -8.88
N VAL A 92 2.22 -0.16 -9.06
CA VAL A 92 2.64 -0.63 -10.39
C VAL A 92 2.57 -2.14 -10.38
N PRO A 93 1.55 -2.73 -11.03
CA PRO A 93 1.44 -4.20 -11.08
C PRO A 93 2.49 -4.79 -12.00
N ASN A 94 2.84 -6.06 -11.75
CA ASN A 94 3.83 -6.76 -12.56
C ASN A 94 3.25 -7.30 -13.87
N THR A 95 1.93 -7.15 -14.05
CA THR A 95 1.24 -7.56 -15.28
C THR A 95 0.11 -6.58 -15.55
N MET A 96 -0.22 -6.36 -16.82
CA MET A 96 -1.28 -5.44 -17.24
C MET A 96 -1.12 -4.03 -16.67
N ALA A 97 0.14 -3.56 -16.56
CA ALA A 97 0.46 -2.27 -15.95
C ALA A 97 -0.22 -1.08 -16.65
N ASP A 98 -0.49 -1.20 -17.95
CA ASP A 98 -1.18 -0.20 -18.73
C ASP A 98 -2.69 -0.14 -18.45
N LYS A 99 -3.24 -1.17 -17.81
CA LYS A 99 -4.68 -1.28 -17.54
C LYS A 99 -5.04 -1.25 -16.04
N LEU A 100 -4.10 -1.58 -15.16
CA LEU A 100 -4.33 -1.71 -13.73
C LEU A 100 -3.57 -0.64 -12.92
N PHE A 101 -3.57 0.58 -13.40
CA PHE A 101 -2.92 1.68 -12.69
C PHE A 101 -3.79 2.16 -11.53
N THR A 102 -3.19 2.26 -10.36
CA THR A 102 -3.87 2.75 -9.15
C THR A 102 -2.95 3.71 -8.42
N SER A 103 -3.49 4.84 -7.98
CA SER A 103 -2.76 5.81 -7.18
C SER A 103 -3.67 6.44 -6.14
N GLY A 104 -3.08 7.05 -5.13
CA GLY A 104 -3.85 7.70 -4.10
C GLY A 104 -2.98 8.41 -3.08
N PHE A 105 -3.61 8.85 -2.01
CA PHE A 105 -2.88 9.48 -0.92
C PHE A 105 -3.57 9.22 0.41
N VAL A 106 -2.78 9.33 1.48
CA VAL A 106 -3.24 9.32 2.87
C VAL A 106 -2.82 10.64 3.49
N ARG A 107 -3.78 11.40 4.00
CA ARG A 107 -3.52 12.65 4.70
C ARG A 107 -4.07 12.57 6.11
N VAL A 108 -3.29 13.04 7.07
CA VAL A 108 -3.65 12.98 8.49
C VAL A 108 -3.71 14.39 9.06
N GLU A 109 -4.79 14.69 9.78
CA GLU A 109 -4.98 15.97 10.44
C GLU A 109 -5.27 15.74 11.91
N ALA A 110 -4.76 16.64 12.76
CA ALA A 110 -5.11 16.66 14.17
C ALA A 110 -6.56 17.11 14.33
N THR A 111 -7.29 16.48 15.24
CA THR A 111 -8.68 16.86 15.54
C THR A 111 -8.77 17.59 16.86
#